data_ff764d678b32642c2f5d8f9ff69bcff3
#
_entry.id   ff764d678b32642c2f5d8f9ff69bcff3
#
_cell.length_a   1.000
_cell.length_b   1.000
_cell.length_c   1.000
_cell.angle_alpha   90.00
_cell.angle_beta   90.00
_cell.angle_gamma   90.00
#
_symmetry.space_group_name_H-M   'P 1'
#
loop_
_entity.id
_entity.type
_entity.pdbx_description
1 polymer ?
#
loop_
_entity_poly.entity_id
_entity_poly.type
_entity_poly.pdbx_seq_one_letter_code
_entity_poly.pdbx_strand_id
1 'polypeptide(L)'
;LEYSCFDESVVMNVNTKEEFDLLKEPAIFCVSGIKNSGKTTLITKIIKQLTDRNYRVGVIKHDGHEFEIDVENTDTHKHRLAGSTGTIIYSKTKYAVMKDWSVIDLELLISYLSDLDVIIMEGMKHSSYPKIEVVREGRSNEIVCDPNTLLAIATNTNLTHESVDVVSLDDIDQIMDVIDRKVLGGKNARSISTKN
;
A
#
# COMPACT_ATOMS: atom_id res chain seq x y z
N LEU A 1 23.76 11.38 18.47
CA LEU A 1 22.44 11.31 19.11
C LEU A 1 21.77 10.04 18.61
N GLU A 2 21.90 8.95 19.37
CA GLU A 2 21.14 7.74 19.17
C GLU A 2 19.72 8.02 19.67
N TYR A 3 18.75 7.98 18.80
CA TYR A 3 17.35 7.87 19.19
C TYR A 3 16.97 6.39 19.15
N SER A 4 17.19 5.69 20.23
CA SER A 4 16.52 4.45 20.52
C SER A 4 15.14 4.81 21.06
N CYS A 5 14.13 4.80 20.23
CA CYS A 5 12.74 4.99 20.62
C CYS A 5 11.94 3.77 20.32
N PHE A 6 11.98 2.80 21.21
CA PHE A 6 10.82 2.03 21.64
C PHE A 6 11.19 1.39 22.97
N ASP A 7 11.04 2.18 24.02
CA ASP A 7 10.97 1.65 25.38
C ASP A 7 9.53 1.14 25.56
N GLU A 8 9.34 -0.16 25.73
CA GLU A 8 8.06 -0.81 26.00
C GLU A 8 7.38 -0.30 27.30
N SER A 9 8.06 0.56 28.05
CA SER A 9 7.55 1.18 29.28
C SER A 9 6.81 2.50 29.07
N VAL A 10 6.75 3.06 27.85
CA VAL A 10 6.02 4.31 27.60
C VAL A 10 4.52 4.02 27.50
N VAL A 11 3.82 4.13 28.61
CA VAL A 11 2.36 4.14 28.65
C VAL A 11 1.87 5.50 28.16
N MET A 12 1.39 5.57 26.92
CA MET A 12 0.70 6.75 26.44
C MET A 12 -0.70 6.84 27.05
N ASN A 13 -0.99 7.94 27.72
CA ASN A 13 -2.31 8.22 28.24
C ASN A 13 -3.20 8.75 27.11
N VAL A 14 -4.15 7.92 26.66
CA VAL A 14 -5.08 8.25 25.57
C VAL A 14 -6.40 8.66 26.19
N ASN A 15 -6.75 9.93 26.08
CA ASN A 15 -7.92 10.51 26.76
C ASN A 15 -9.08 10.77 25.78
N THR A 16 -8.83 10.78 24.47
CA THR A 16 -9.86 11.02 23.45
C THR A 16 -9.85 9.93 22.40
N LYS A 17 -10.98 9.79 21.70
CA LYS A 17 -11.09 8.86 20.57
C LYS A 17 -10.15 9.25 19.44
N GLU A 18 -9.95 10.55 19.23
CA GLU A 18 -9.04 11.11 18.24
C GLU A 18 -7.59 10.72 18.52
N GLU A 19 -7.16 10.81 19.80
CA GLU A 19 -5.83 10.37 20.22
C GLU A 19 -5.66 8.85 20.02
N PHE A 20 -6.70 8.05 20.36
CA PHE A 20 -6.69 6.61 20.14
C PHE A 20 -6.61 6.25 18.65
N ASP A 21 -7.35 6.97 17.80
CA ASP A 21 -7.33 6.74 16.35
C ASP A 21 -5.98 7.11 15.71
N LEU A 22 -5.22 8.05 16.29
CA LEU A 22 -3.87 8.39 15.85
C LEU A 22 -2.83 7.29 16.18
N LEU A 23 -3.10 6.45 17.17
CA LEU A 23 -2.21 5.34 17.56
C LEU A 23 -2.46 4.06 16.75
N LYS A 24 -3.52 4.01 15.96
CA LYS A 24 -3.78 2.85 15.11
C LYS A 24 -2.78 2.81 13.97
N GLU A 25 -2.08 1.71 13.86
CA GLU A 25 -1.29 1.44 12.66
C GLU A 25 -2.21 1.22 11.45
N PRO A 26 -1.81 1.67 10.25
CA PRO A 26 -2.55 1.38 9.04
C PRO A 26 -2.64 -0.14 8.82
N ALA A 27 -3.73 -0.58 8.24
CA ALA A 27 -3.83 -1.94 7.74
C ALA A 27 -3.03 -2.05 6.44
N ILE A 28 -2.09 -3.01 6.36
CA ILE A 28 -1.16 -3.12 5.23
C ILE A 28 -1.38 -4.45 4.52
N PHE A 29 -1.53 -4.41 3.20
CA PHE A 29 -1.52 -5.62 2.36
C PHE A 29 -0.99 -5.33 0.96
N CYS A 30 -0.58 -6.38 0.26
CA CYS A 30 -0.08 -6.28 -1.11
C CYS A 30 -1.11 -6.74 -2.14
N VAL A 31 -1.04 -6.18 -3.34
CA VAL A 31 -1.61 -6.77 -4.55
C VAL A 31 -0.46 -7.18 -5.44
N SER A 32 -0.28 -8.49 -5.59
CA SER A 32 0.88 -9.10 -6.24
C SER A 32 0.49 -9.88 -7.50
N GLY A 33 1.47 -10.42 -8.19
CA GLY A 33 1.31 -11.19 -9.42
C GLY A 33 2.30 -10.73 -10.49
N ILE A 34 2.32 -11.42 -11.61
CA ILE A 34 3.24 -11.14 -12.71
C ILE A 34 2.97 -9.77 -13.39
N LYS A 35 3.90 -9.33 -14.23
CA LYS A 35 3.74 -8.10 -15.02
C LYS A 35 2.50 -8.20 -15.91
N ASN A 36 1.74 -7.10 -16.00
CA ASN A 36 0.52 -6.98 -16.83
C ASN A 36 -0.63 -7.95 -16.46
N SER A 37 -0.66 -8.48 -15.24
CA SER A 37 -1.80 -9.30 -14.77
C SER A 37 -3.05 -8.50 -14.40
N GLY A 38 -2.97 -7.16 -14.33
CA GLY A 38 -4.11 -6.29 -13.98
C GLY A 38 -4.11 -5.80 -12.53
N LYS A 39 -2.96 -5.89 -11.81
CA LYS A 39 -2.81 -5.39 -10.43
C LYS A 39 -3.29 -3.97 -10.27
N THR A 40 -2.79 -3.05 -11.08
CA THR A 40 -3.15 -1.63 -11.01
C THR A 40 -4.66 -1.41 -11.19
N THR A 41 -5.28 -2.13 -12.13
CA THR A 41 -6.74 -2.08 -12.33
C THR A 41 -7.50 -2.57 -11.10
N LEU A 42 -7.04 -3.66 -10.46
CA LEU A 42 -7.66 -4.15 -9.24
C LEU A 42 -7.47 -3.16 -8.09
N ILE A 43 -6.26 -2.63 -7.89
CA ILE A 43 -5.95 -1.65 -6.85
C ILE A 43 -6.86 -0.42 -6.98
N THR A 44 -7.06 0.11 -8.19
CA THR A 44 -7.93 1.28 -8.39
C THR A 44 -9.39 1.00 -8.01
N LYS A 45 -9.90 -0.22 -8.26
CA LYS A 45 -11.22 -0.64 -7.82
C LYS A 45 -11.30 -0.75 -6.29
N ILE A 46 -10.30 -1.36 -5.65
CA ILE A 46 -10.21 -1.49 -4.18
C ILE A 46 -10.16 -0.11 -3.53
N ILE A 47 -9.31 0.81 -4.02
CA ILE A 47 -9.21 2.18 -3.51
C ILE A 47 -10.58 2.85 -3.54
N LYS A 48 -11.29 2.75 -4.68
CA LYS A 48 -12.63 3.35 -4.80
C LYS A 48 -13.58 2.79 -3.75
N GLN A 49 -13.66 1.48 -3.56
CA GLN A 49 -14.52 0.85 -2.56
C GLN A 49 -14.18 1.29 -1.13
N LEU A 50 -12.89 1.40 -0.80
CA LEU A 50 -12.44 1.85 0.52
C LEU A 50 -12.73 3.33 0.75
N THR A 51 -12.46 4.18 -0.24
CA THR A 51 -12.71 5.63 -0.13
C THR A 51 -14.20 5.98 -0.07
N ASP A 52 -15.06 5.23 -0.78
CA ASP A 52 -16.53 5.35 -0.67
C ASP A 52 -17.01 5.02 0.76
N ARG A 53 -16.24 4.23 1.53
CA ARG A 53 -16.48 3.91 2.95
C ARG A 53 -15.72 4.84 3.91
N ASN A 54 -15.17 5.96 3.42
CA ASN A 54 -14.40 6.96 4.16
C ASN A 54 -13.04 6.48 4.72
N TYR A 55 -12.46 5.40 4.20
CA TYR A 55 -11.07 5.04 4.52
C TYR A 55 -10.11 5.96 3.77
N ARG A 56 -9.05 6.42 4.44
CA ARG A 56 -7.92 7.10 3.81
C ARG A 56 -6.92 6.05 3.35
N VAL A 57 -6.67 5.99 2.06
CA VAL A 57 -5.89 4.92 1.44
C VAL A 57 -4.61 5.48 0.85
N GLY A 58 -3.49 4.88 1.22
CA GLY A 58 -2.18 5.11 0.61
C GLY A 58 -1.79 3.96 -0.32
N VAL A 59 -0.91 4.24 -1.26
CA VAL A 59 -0.34 3.22 -2.16
C VAL A 59 1.17 3.35 -2.18
N ILE A 60 1.87 2.23 -1.99
CA ILE A 60 3.31 2.11 -2.21
C ILE A 60 3.50 1.18 -3.41
N LYS A 61 4.09 1.67 -4.49
CA LYS A 61 4.37 0.87 -5.66
C LYS A 61 5.85 0.54 -5.74
N HIS A 62 6.16 -0.75 -5.77
CA HIS A 62 7.50 -1.24 -6.09
C HIS A 62 7.61 -1.43 -7.61
N ASP A 63 8.44 -0.63 -8.26
CA ASP A 63 8.84 -0.87 -9.66
C ASP A 63 10.14 -1.66 -9.70
N GLY A 64 10.19 -2.71 -10.51
CA GLY A 64 11.39 -3.53 -10.67
C GLY A 64 12.45 -2.91 -11.59
N HIS A 65 12.20 -1.72 -12.11
CA HIS A 65 13.08 -0.96 -12.98
C HIS A 65 13.22 0.46 -12.46
N GLU A 66 14.27 1.15 -12.88
CA GLU A 66 14.39 2.59 -12.66
C GLU A 66 13.21 3.32 -13.31
N PHE A 67 12.73 4.34 -12.65
CA PHE A 67 11.58 5.13 -13.11
C PHE A 67 11.89 6.63 -13.01
N GLU A 68 11.33 7.40 -13.91
CA GLU A 68 11.37 8.86 -13.87
C GLU A 68 9.99 9.41 -13.50
N ILE A 69 9.97 10.31 -12.52
CA ILE A 69 8.74 11.00 -12.08
C ILE A 69 8.75 12.45 -12.53
N ASP A 70 9.95 13.04 -12.64
CA ASP A 70 10.09 14.45 -12.89
C ASP A 70 9.70 14.79 -14.33
N VAL A 71 9.00 15.89 -14.49
CA VAL A 71 8.61 16.37 -15.82
C VAL A 71 9.80 17.11 -16.45
N GLU A 72 10.19 16.72 -17.66
CA GLU A 72 11.26 17.38 -18.40
C GLU A 72 11.07 18.90 -18.45
N ASN A 73 12.19 19.63 -18.33
CA ASN A 73 12.27 21.10 -18.39
C ASN A 73 11.64 21.85 -17.19
N THR A 74 11.14 21.18 -16.16
CA THR A 74 10.78 21.82 -14.89
C THR A 74 12.02 22.27 -14.12
N ASP A 75 11.85 23.13 -13.11
CA ASP A 75 12.97 23.59 -12.31
C ASP A 75 13.54 22.44 -11.44
N THR A 76 12.68 21.56 -10.92
CA THR A 76 13.09 20.36 -10.20
C THR A 76 13.95 19.44 -11.07
N HIS A 77 13.54 19.22 -12.32
CA HIS A 77 14.31 18.44 -13.29
C HIS A 77 15.68 19.07 -13.57
N LYS A 78 15.76 20.41 -13.75
CA LYS A 78 17.03 21.12 -13.94
C LYS A 78 17.95 20.99 -12.73
N HIS A 79 17.40 21.05 -11.49
CA HIS A 79 18.20 20.86 -10.28
C HIS A 79 18.80 19.44 -10.24
N ARG A 80 18.02 18.41 -10.57
CA ARG A 80 18.52 17.02 -10.64
C ARG A 80 19.60 16.86 -11.70
N LEU A 81 19.40 17.38 -12.90
CA LEU A 81 20.44 17.36 -13.96
C LEU A 81 21.72 18.07 -13.55
N ALA A 82 21.63 19.09 -12.69
CA ALA A 82 22.78 19.78 -12.12
C ALA A 82 23.49 19.01 -11.00
N GLY A 83 22.97 17.81 -10.62
CA GLY A 83 23.60 16.91 -9.64
C GLY A 83 22.96 16.93 -8.24
N SER A 84 21.76 17.48 -8.08
CA SER A 84 21.04 17.39 -6.81
C SER A 84 20.65 15.92 -6.51
N THR A 85 21.07 15.38 -5.39
CA THR A 85 20.75 14.01 -4.93
C THR A 85 19.41 13.90 -4.24
N GLY A 86 18.74 15.03 -3.98
CA GLY A 86 17.40 15.05 -3.39
C GLY A 86 16.71 16.37 -3.68
N THR A 87 15.43 16.30 -4.00
CA THR A 87 14.59 17.46 -4.29
C THR A 87 13.25 17.32 -3.57
N ILE A 88 12.84 18.39 -2.89
CA ILE A 88 11.51 18.49 -2.31
C ILE A 88 10.80 19.68 -2.94
N ILE A 89 9.63 19.43 -3.49
CA ILE A 89 8.72 20.47 -3.95
C ILE A 89 7.46 20.45 -3.07
N TYR A 90 7.00 21.61 -2.64
CA TYR A 90 5.81 21.70 -1.81
C TYR A 90 4.94 22.90 -2.17
N SER A 91 3.67 22.78 -1.84
CA SER A 91 2.67 23.84 -1.94
C SER A 91 1.92 23.95 -0.61
N LYS A 92 0.88 24.76 -0.56
CA LYS A 92 0.05 24.90 0.67
C LYS A 92 -0.58 23.56 1.12
N THR A 93 -0.87 22.64 0.20
CA THR A 93 -1.68 21.44 0.48
C THR A 93 -1.04 20.12 0.09
N LYS A 94 0.12 20.13 -0.59
CA LYS A 94 0.81 18.91 -1.02
C LYS A 94 2.31 19.12 -1.15
N TYR A 95 3.03 18.04 -1.04
CA TYR A 95 4.47 17.98 -1.31
C TYR A 95 4.84 16.71 -2.07
N ALA A 96 5.99 16.73 -2.72
CA ALA A 96 6.63 15.56 -3.30
C ALA A 96 8.11 15.55 -2.94
N VAL A 97 8.63 14.36 -2.67
CA VAL A 97 10.04 14.10 -2.35
C VAL A 97 10.59 13.17 -3.42
N MET A 98 11.69 13.58 -4.02
CA MET A 98 12.49 12.75 -4.93
C MET A 98 13.89 12.66 -4.34
N LYS A 99 14.35 11.45 -4.07
CA LYS A 99 15.67 11.23 -3.48
C LYS A 99 16.23 9.89 -3.93
N ASP A 100 17.45 9.91 -4.46
CA ASP A 100 18.15 8.70 -4.82
C ASP A 100 18.79 8.09 -3.56
N TRP A 101 18.57 6.80 -3.35
CA TRP A 101 19.11 6.05 -2.25
C TRP A 101 19.75 4.74 -2.72
N SER A 102 20.84 4.35 -2.09
CA SER A 102 21.51 3.08 -2.39
C SER A 102 20.69 1.86 -1.98
N VAL A 103 19.93 1.98 -0.91
CA VAL A 103 19.01 0.93 -0.41
C VAL A 103 17.75 1.62 0.11
N ILE A 104 16.60 1.20 -0.40
CA ILE A 104 15.31 1.71 0.05
C ILE A 104 14.92 1.03 1.36
N ASP A 105 14.64 1.82 2.37
CA ASP A 105 14.04 1.39 3.62
C ASP A 105 12.51 1.43 3.48
N LEU A 106 11.89 0.25 3.42
CA LEU A 106 10.44 0.14 3.27
C LEU A 106 9.67 0.66 4.48
N GLU A 107 10.20 0.47 5.70
CA GLU A 107 9.57 0.95 6.93
C GLU A 107 9.53 2.48 6.95
N LEU A 108 10.58 3.14 6.45
CA LEU A 108 10.55 4.59 6.26
C LEU A 108 9.47 5.02 5.24
N LEU A 109 9.30 4.29 4.13
CA LEU A 109 8.24 4.61 3.17
C LEU A 109 6.84 4.42 3.77
N ILE A 110 6.64 3.38 4.57
CA ILE A 110 5.40 3.13 5.30
C ILE A 110 5.13 4.28 6.29
N SER A 111 6.16 4.75 6.99
CA SER A 111 6.03 5.83 7.99
C SER A 111 5.51 7.14 7.39
N TYR A 112 5.78 7.44 6.13
CA TYR A 112 5.21 8.60 5.43
C TYR A 112 3.69 8.53 5.24
N LEU A 113 3.11 7.33 5.39
CA LEU A 113 1.69 7.06 5.21
C LEU A 113 1.03 6.55 6.51
N SER A 114 1.72 6.66 7.65
CA SER A 114 1.27 6.10 8.94
C SER A 114 0.00 6.77 9.49
N ASP A 115 -0.33 7.96 9.03
CA ASP A 115 -1.56 8.66 9.37
C ASP A 115 -2.79 8.15 8.61
N LEU A 116 -2.61 7.30 7.59
CA LEU A 116 -3.69 6.74 6.78
C LEU A 116 -4.29 5.48 7.44
N ASP A 117 -5.44 5.03 6.94
CA ASP A 117 -6.15 3.88 7.50
C ASP A 117 -5.71 2.56 6.85
N VAL A 118 -5.37 2.61 5.57
CA VAL A 118 -4.99 1.44 4.75
C VAL A 118 -3.83 1.81 3.84
N ILE A 119 -2.83 0.94 3.76
CA ILE A 119 -1.74 1.02 2.78
C ILE A 119 -1.79 -0.20 1.88
N ILE A 120 -1.92 0.03 0.58
CA ILE A 120 -1.88 -1.02 -0.44
C ILE A 120 -0.52 -0.97 -1.12
N MET A 121 0.23 -2.08 -1.09
CA MET A 121 1.50 -2.20 -1.79
C MET A 121 1.32 -2.92 -3.13
N GLU A 122 1.68 -2.26 -4.24
CA GLU A 122 1.68 -2.89 -5.56
C GLU A 122 2.98 -3.64 -5.80
N GLY A 123 2.89 -4.94 -6.09
CA GLY A 123 4.05 -5.80 -6.33
C GLY A 123 4.44 -6.61 -5.11
N MET A 124 5.69 -6.53 -4.65
CA MET A 124 6.18 -7.12 -3.39
C MET A 124 5.94 -8.64 -3.27
N LYS A 125 5.97 -9.37 -4.38
CA LYS A 125 5.62 -10.81 -4.44
C LYS A 125 6.46 -11.70 -3.50
N HIS A 126 7.67 -11.28 -3.15
CA HIS A 126 8.61 -12.01 -2.29
C HIS A 126 8.64 -11.50 -0.83
N SER A 127 7.82 -10.50 -0.48
CA SER A 127 7.74 -10.01 0.89
C SER A 127 6.93 -10.96 1.78
N SER A 128 7.05 -10.80 3.10
CA SER A 128 6.21 -11.49 4.09
C SER A 128 4.84 -10.86 4.31
N TYR A 129 4.58 -9.68 3.74
CA TYR A 129 3.30 -9.01 3.90
C TYR A 129 2.14 -9.83 3.33
N PRO A 130 0.97 -9.81 3.99
CA PRO A 130 -0.24 -10.47 3.47
C PRO A 130 -0.62 -9.90 2.12
N LYS A 131 -1.07 -10.74 1.19
CA LYS A 131 -1.30 -10.30 -0.19
C LYS A 131 -2.44 -10.99 -0.90
N ILE A 132 -3.03 -10.28 -1.84
CA ILE A 132 -3.93 -10.82 -2.87
C ILE A 132 -3.10 -10.99 -4.14
N GLU A 133 -3.01 -12.21 -4.66
CA GLU A 133 -2.32 -12.47 -5.91
C GLU A 133 -3.28 -12.45 -7.09
N VAL A 134 -2.92 -11.71 -8.12
CA VAL A 134 -3.68 -11.64 -9.38
C VAL A 134 -3.12 -12.64 -10.38
N VAL A 135 -3.91 -13.67 -10.67
CA VAL A 135 -3.64 -14.69 -11.70
C VAL A 135 -4.64 -14.48 -12.83
N ARG A 136 -4.15 -14.15 -14.02
CA ARG A 136 -4.98 -13.75 -15.15
C ARG A 136 -4.77 -14.67 -16.35
N GLU A 137 -5.88 -15.10 -16.96
CA GLU A 137 -5.88 -15.86 -18.20
C GLU A 137 -5.05 -15.20 -19.30
N GLY A 138 -4.26 -15.99 -20.02
CA GLY A 138 -3.34 -15.50 -21.04
C GLY A 138 -2.10 -14.76 -20.52
N ARG A 139 -1.91 -14.70 -19.19
CA ARG A 139 -0.74 -14.11 -18.55
C ARG A 139 -0.03 -15.08 -17.62
N SER A 140 -0.74 -15.71 -16.71
CA SER A 140 -0.22 -16.74 -15.81
C SER A 140 -1.31 -17.75 -15.52
N ASN A 141 -0.94 -19.02 -15.37
CA ASN A 141 -1.83 -20.07 -14.91
C ASN A 141 -1.45 -20.57 -13.51
N GLU A 142 -0.41 -19.99 -12.91
CA GLU A 142 0.17 -20.40 -11.63
C GLU A 142 0.36 -19.20 -10.71
N ILE A 143 0.35 -19.46 -9.41
CA ILE A 143 0.75 -18.50 -8.39
C ILE A 143 2.28 -18.36 -8.37
N VAL A 144 2.76 -17.15 -8.06
CA VAL A 144 4.20 -16.85 -7.94
C VAL A 144 4.57 -16.36 -6.54
N CYS A 145 3.59 -16.15 -5.68
CA CYS A 145 3.80 -15.75 -4.28
C CYS A 145 3.84 -16.99 -3.38
N ASP A 146 4.45 -16.85 -2.20
CA ASP A 146 4.38 -17.86 -1.15
C ASP A 146 2.92 -18.02 -0.68
N PRO A 147 2.32 -19.22 -0.78
CA PRO A 147 0.93 -19.47 -0.36
C PRO A 147 0.66 -19.08 1.10
N ASN A 148 1.65 -19.16 1.99
CA ASN A 148 1.51 -18.78 3.40
C ASN A 148 1.26 -17.27 3.60
N THR A 149 1.57 -16.46 2.61
CA THR A 149 1.33 -15.02 2.64
C THR A 149 0.05 -14.61 1.91
N LEU A 150 -0.64 -15.56 1.27
CA LEU A 150 -1.82 -15.25 0.48
C LEU A 150 -3.08 -15.11 1.33
N LEU A 151 -3.73 -13.97 1.22
CA LEU A 151 -5.09 -13.74 1.69
C LEU A 151 -6.11 -14.39 0.73
N ALA A 152 -5.89 -14.20 -0.56
CA ALA A 152 -6.68 -14.79 -1.63
C ALA A 152 -5.90 -14.79 -2.96
N ILE A 153 -6.40 -15.60 -3.89
CA ILE A 153 -6.02 -15.59 -5.31
C ILE A 153 -7.19 -14.99 -6.09
N ALA A 154 -6.99 -13.83 -6.70
CA ALA A 154 -7.98 -13.20 -7.58
C ALA A 154 -7.72 -13.62 -9.02
N THR A 155 -8.63 -14.39 -9.60
CA THR A 155 -8.41 -14.99 -10.93
C THR A 155 -9.66 -15.00 -11.80
N ASN A 156 -9.47 -15.01 -13.11
CA ASN A 156 -10.48 -15.32 -14.12
C ASN A 156 -10.17 -16.63 -14.86
N THR A 157 -9.37 -17.51 -14.25
CA THR A 157 -9.09 -18.86 -14.74
C THR A 157 -9.83 -19.91 -13.91
N ASN A 158 -9.71 -21.17 -14.27
CA ASN A 158 -10.23 -22.30 -13.47
C ASN A 158 -9.27 -22.74 -12.36
N LEU A 159 -8.36 -21.85 -11.91
CA LEU A 159 -7.43 -22.15 -10.83
C LEU A 159 -8.21 -22.43 -9.54
N THR A 160 -7.81 -23.49 -8.85
CA THR A 160 -8.28 -23.83 -7.51
C THR A 160 -7.08 -23.98 -6.58
N HIS A 161 -7.29 -23.76 -5.29
CA HIS A 161 -6.26 -23.94 -4.27
C HIS A 161 -6.86 -24.56 -3.01
N GLU A 162 -6.15 -25.49 -2.36
CA GLU A 162 -6.70 -26.27 -1.23
C GLU A 162 -6.85 -25.43 0.07
N SER A 163 -5.97 -24.44 0.28
CA SER A 163 -5.89 -23.71 1.56
C SER A 163 -6.02 -22.19 1.43
N VAL A 164 -6.08 -21.66 0.22
CA VAL A 164 -6.22 -20.20 -0.03
C VAL A 164 -7.53 -19.93 -0.73
N ASP A 165 -8.25 -18.90 -0.28
CA ASP A 165 -9.47 -18.46 -0.94
C ASP A 165 -9.20 -18.09 -2.40
N VAL A 166 -9.97 -18.64 -3.33
CA VAL A 166 -9.93 -18.28 -4.74
C VAL A 166 -11.20 -17.50 -5.07
N VAL A 167 -11.03 -16.27 -5.54
CA VAL A 167 -12.12 -15.33 -5.83
C VAL A 167 -12.07 -14.86 -7.28
N SER A 168 -13.20 -14.44 -7.80
CA SER A 168 -13.25 -13.91 -9.16
C SER A 168 -12.51 -12.57 -9.25
N LEU A 169 -11.59 -12.44 -10.23
CA LEU A 169 -10.90 -11.18 -10.52
C LEU A 169 -11.86 -10.06 -10.98
N ASP A 170 -13.02 -10.44 -11.53
CA ASP A 170 -14.00 -9.51 -12.05
C ASP A 170 -15.10 -9.15 -11.02
N ASP A 171 -15.15 -9.86 -9.90
CA ASP A 171 -16.09 -9.62 -8.80
C ASP A 171 -15.40 -8.89 -7.65
N ILE A 172 -15.54 -7.56 -7.63
CA ILE A 172 -14.93 -6.72 -6.62
C ILE A 172 -15.50 -6.97 -5.22
N ASP A 173 -16.76 -7.38 -5.11
CA ASP A 173 -17.41 -7.59 -3.81
C ASP A 173 -16.81 -8.81 -3.10
N GLN A 174 -16.54 -9.91 -3.82
CA GLN A 174 -15.81 -11.06 -3.25
C GLN A 174 -14.42 -10.67 -2.76
N ILE A 175 -13.72 -9.81 -3.49
CA ILE A 175 -12.38 -9.33 -3.11
C ILE A 175 -12.48 -8.45 -1.87
N MET A 176 -13.45 -7.56 -1.80
CA MET A 176 -13.68 -6.72 -0.63
C MET A 176 -14.07 -7.53 0.60
N ASP A 177 -14.86 -8.59 0.46
CA ASP A 177 -15.18 -9.50 1.57
C ASP A 177 -13.93 -10.17 2.16
N VAL A 178 -12.95 -10.53 1.32
CA VAL A 178 -11.66 -11.04 1.82
C VAL A 178 -10.90 -9.95 2.59
N ILE A 179 -10.86 -8.73 2.06
CA ILE A 179 -10.18 -7.60 2.70
C ILE A 179 -10.85 -7.28 4.05
N ASP A 180 -12.17 -7.22 4.09
CA ASP A 180 -12.92 -6.93 5.30
C ASP A 180 -12.66 -7.97 6.41
N ARG A 181 -12.67 -9.26 6.06
CA ARG A 181 -12.45 -10.35 7.00
C ARG A 181 -11.00 -10.49 7.46
N LYS A 182 -10.05 -10.43 6.53
CA LYS A 182 -8.65 -10.82 6.78
C LYS A 182 -7.70 -9.64 7.01
N VAL A 183 -8.07 -8.43 6.58
CA VAL A 183 -7.22 -7.23 6.69
C VAL A 183 -7.81 -6.21 7.67
N LEU A 184 -9.07 -5.85 7.47
CA LEU A 184 -9.69 -4.80 8.28
C LEU A 184 -10.19 -5.31 9.63
N GLY A 185 -10.57 -6.59 9.75
CA GLY A 185 -10.92 -7.24 11.03
C GLY A 185 -11.99 -6.50 11.84
N GLY A 186 -12.96 -5.84 11.17
CA GLY A 186 -13.96 -4.98 11.81
C GLY A 186 -13.44 -3.57 12.19
N LYS A 187 -12.23 -3.18 11.77
CA LYS A 187 -11.73 -1.81 11.95
C LYS A 187 -12.58 -0.85 11.12
N ASN A 188 -13.14 0.16 11.77
CA ASN A 188 -13.80 1.28 11.07
C ASN A 188 -12.77 2.31 10.63
N ALA A 189 -13.10 3.07 9.59
CA ALA A 189 -12.32 4.23 9.17
C ALA A 189 -12.09 5.20 10.35
N ARG A 190 -10.91 5.83 10.40
CA ARG A 190 -10.60 6.84 11.43
C ARG A 190 -11.56 8.01 11.29
N SER A 191 -12.05 8.53 12.40
CA SER A 191 -12.86 9.75 12.39
C SER A 191 -12.00 10.93 11.96
N ILE A 192 -12.42 11.60 10.87
CA ILE A 192 -11.74 12.81 10.39
C ILE A 192 -12.12 13.95 11.36
N SER A 193 -11.19 14.35 12.20
CA SER A 193 -11.30 15.64 12.88
C SER A 193 -11.01 16.73 11.85
N THR A 194 -12.05 17.36 11.32
CA THR A 194 -11.91 18.59 10.54
C THR A 194 -11.43 19.68 11.49
N LYS A 195 -10.10 19.87 11.56
CA LYS A 195 -9.56 21.11 12.12
C LYS A 195 -9.85 22.22 11.10
N ASN A 196 -10.85 23.05 11.42
CA ASN A 196 -11.06 24.33 10.76
C ASN A 196 -9.87 25.27 10.99
#